data_27ab86394d177179fa0cf431e672ab36
#
_entry.id   27ab86394d177179fa0cf431e672ab36
#
_cell.length_a   1.000
_cell.length_b   1.000
_cell.length_c   1.000
_cell.angle_alpha   90.00
_cell.angle_beta   90.00
_cell.angle_gamma   90.00
#
_symmetry.space_group_name_H-M   'P 1'
#
loop_
_entity.id
_entity.type
_entity.pdbx_description
1 polymer ?
#
loop_
_entity_poly.entity_id
_entity_poly.type
_entity_poly.pdbx_seq_one_letter_code
_entity_poly.pdbx_strand_id
1 'polypeptide(L)' 'MKILKRREQNELLDFICEQYLVAMRSNQKGIMNINQFGAIQSRVFKMAELVAGRKGYARISERMAAMNIKIKEKGNE' A
#
# COMPACT_ATOMS: atom_id res chain seq x y z
N MET A 1 7.34 15.78 -18.30
CA MET A 1 7.26 14.76 -17.24
C MET A 1 7.39 13.38 -17.85
N LYS A 2 8.25 12.56 -17.29
CA LYS A 2 8.46 11.21 -17.80
C LYS A 2 7.32 10.30 -17.35
N ILE A 3 6.65 9.68 -18.32
CA ILE A 3 5.56 8.75 -18.03
C ILE A 3 6.17 7.39 -17.73
N LEU A 4 5.84 6.84 -16.57
CA LEU A 4 6.32 5.52 -16.17
C LEU A 4 5.63 4.43 -16.98
N LYS A 5 6.41 3.42 -17.37
CA LYS A 5 5.86 2.23 -18.01
C LYS A 5 5.01 1.46 -16.99
N ARG A 6 4.05 0.67 -17.48
CA ARG A 6 3.17 -0.08 -16.59
C ARG A 6 3.92 -0.99 -15.62
N ARG A 7 5.00 -1.60 -16.07
CA ARG A 7 5.86 -2.43 -15.22
C ARG A 7 6.47 -1.63 -14.07
N GLU A 8 6.97 -0.41 -14.38
CA GLU A 8 7.53 0.48 -13.37
C GLU A 8 6.45 0.95 -12.39
N GLN A 9 5.25 1.26 -12.90
CA GLN A 9 4.12 1.61 -12.04
C GLN A 9 3.79 0.47 -11.07
N ASN A 10 3.75 -0.76 -11.57
CA ASN A 10 3.46 -1.93 -10.73
C ASN A 10 4.49 -2.12 -9.64
N GLU A 11 5.77 -1.94 -9.96
CA GLU A 11 6.86 -2.06 -8.98
C GLU A 11 6.72 -1.02 -7.87
N LEU A 12 6.40 0.23 -8.24
CA LEU A 12 6.19 1.30 -7.26
C LEU A 12 4.94 1.05 -6.41
N LEU A 13 3.86 0.59 -7.03
CA LEU A 13 2.64 0.26 -6.28
C LEU A 13 2.87 -0.87 -5.30
N ASP A 14 3.65 -1.88 -5.68
CA ASP A 14 4.02 -2.97 -4.78
C ASP A 14 4.82 -2.47 -3.59
N PHE A 15 5.79 -1.59 -3.84
CA PHE A 15 6.58 -0.98 -2.77
C PHE A 15 5.68 -0.19 -1.80
N ILE A 16 4.77 0.61 -2.35
CA ILE A 16 3.83 1.40 -1.56
C ILE A 16 2.95 0.48 -0.70
N CYS A 17 2.47 -0.62 -1.28
CA CYS A 17 1.68 -1.62 -0.55
C CYS A 17 2.46 -2.23 0.61
N GLU A 18 3.72 -2.57 0.39
CA GLU A 18 4.57 -3.13 1.44
C GLU A 18 4.73 -2.15 2.60
N GLN A 19 4.95 -0.88 2.31
CA GLN A 19 5.09 0.15 3.34
C GLN A 19 3.79 0.33 4.12
N TYR A 20 2.65 0.30 3.44
CA TYR A 20 1.35 0.39 4.09
C TYR A 20 1.13 -0.80 5.04
N LEU A 21 1.46 -2.01 4.60
CA LEU A 21 1.28 -3.22 5.42
C LEU A 21 2.18 -3.19 6.65
N VAL A 22 3.41 -2.69 6.52
CA VAL A 22 4.30 -2.51 7.67
C VAL A 22 3.67 -1.55 8.67
N ALA A 23 3.13 -0.42 8.21
CA ALA A 23 2.46 0.57 9.07
C ALA A 23 1.24 -0.04 9.75
N MET A 24 0.44 -0.81 9.01
CA MET A 24 -0.74 -1.46 9.56
C MET A 24 -0.38 -2.43 10.69
N ARG A 25 0.67 -3.24 10.51
CA ARG A 25 1.15 -4.15 11.54
C ARG A 25 1.65 -3.38 12.77
N SER A 26 2.36 -2.27 12.56
CA SER A 26 2.84 -1.43 13.65
C SER A 26 1.69 -0.84 14.44
N ASN A 27 0.61 -0.43 13.76
CA ASN A 27 -0.59 0.06 14.43
C ASN A 27 -1.25 -1.05 15.25
N GLN A 28 -1.37 -2.26 14.68
CA GLN A 28 -1.98 -3.40 15.37
C GLN A 28 -1.19 -3.81 16.61
N LYS A 29 0.13 -3.65 16.58
CA LYS A 29 1.00 -3.97 17.73
C LYS A 29 1.09 -2.86 18.75
N GLY A 30 0.42 -1.73 18.54
CA GLY A 30 0.46 -0.59 19.43
C GLY A 30 1.71 0.27 19.34
N ILE A 31 2.61 -0.01 18.39
CA ILE A 31 3.83 0.76 18.18
C ILE A 31 3.50 2.12 17.56
N MET A 32 2.47 2.16 16.72
CA MET A 32 2.04 3.35 16.02
C MET A 32 0.59 3.68 16.40
N ASN A 33 0.30 4.94 16.72
CA ASN A 33 -1.06 5.32 17.08
C ASN A 33 -1.93 5.53 15.82
N ILE A 34 -3.24 5.61 16.00
CA ILE A 34 -4.20 5.71 14.90
C ILE A 34 -4.01 6.98 14.06
N ASN A 35 -3.61 8.09 14.69
CA ASN A 35 -3.37 9.35 13.98
C ASN A 35 -2.18 9.24 13.04
N GLN A 36 -1.11 8.61 13.49
CA GLN A 36 0.08 8.36 12.68
C GLN A 36 -0.23 7.42 11.53
N PHE A 37 -0.99 6.36 11.80
CA PHE A 37 -1.43 5.41 10.77
C PHE A 37 -2.31 6.12 9.72
N GLY A 38 -3.26 6.93 10.14
CA GLY A 38 -4.12 7.69 9.22
C GLY A 38 -3.34 8.62 8.31
N ALA A 39 -2.29 9.27 8.83
CA ALA A 39 -1.42 10.14 8.04
C ALA A 39 -0.67 9.33 6.97
N ILE A 40 -0.16 8.15 7.33
CA ILE A 40 0.53 7.26 6.40
C ILE A 40 -0.44 6.74 5.34
N GLN A 41 -1.65 6.35 5.74
CA GLN A 41 -2.70 5.89 4.83
C GLN A 41 -3.00 6.93 3.76
N SER A 42 -3.19 8.19 4.15
CA SER A 42 -3.46 9.28 3.21
C SER A 42 -2.31 9.46 2.22
N ARG A 43 -1.08 9.40 2.70
CA ARG A 43 0.12 9.53 1.86
C ARG A 43 0.25 8.37 0.88
N VAL A 44 -0.06 7.16 1.32
CA VAL A 44 0.00 5.96 0.48
C VAL A 44 -0.96 6.10 -0.71
N PHE A 45 -2.20 6.47 -0.47
CA PHE A 45 -3.18 6.64 -1.53
C PHE A 45 -2.82 7.82 -2.45
N LYS A 46 -2.28 8.89 -1.89
CA LYS A 46 -1.80 10.02 -2.69
C LYS A 46 -0.65 9.61 -3.62
N MET A 47 0.30 8.85 -3.09
CA MET A 47 1.41 8.33 -3.92
C MET A 47 0.92 7.41 -5.02
N ALA A 48 -0.05 6.54 -4.74
CA ALA A 48 -0.63 5.66 -5.74
C ALA A 48 -1.28 6.46 -6.88
N GLU A 49 -1.98 7.53 -6.53
CA GLU A 49 -2.58 8.43 -7.51
C GLU A 49 -1.52 9.12 -8.37
N LEU A 50 -0.42 9.57 -7.76
CA LEU A 50 0.68 10.20 -8.48
C LEU A 50 1.38 9.22 -9.43
N VAL A 51 1.47 7.96 -9.05
CA VAL A 51 2.13 6.92 -9.87
C VAL A 51 1.25 6.49 -11.05
N ALA A 52 -0.03 6.25 -10.83
CA ALA A 52 -0.90 5.59 -11.80
C ALA A 52 -2.16 6.39 -12.15
N GLY A 53 -2.25 7.65 -11.74
CA GLY A 53 -3.38 8.52 -12.01
C GLY A 53 -4.64 8.08 -11.28
N ARG A 54 -5.79 8.36 -11.84
CA ARG A 54 -7.08 8.05 -11.21
C ARG A 54 -7.26 6.56 -10.90
N LYS A 55 -6.66 5.71 -11.73
CA LYS A 55 -6.73 4.25 -11.53
C LYS A 55 -5.80 3.77 -10.43
N GLY A 56 -4.88 4.62 -9.98
CA GLY A 56 -3.92 4.26 -8.94
C GLY A 56 -4.57 3.82 -7.65
N TYR A 57 -5.64 4.51 -7.25
CA TYR A 57 -6.38 4.18 -6.04
C TYR A 57 -6.95 2.75 -6.10
N ALA A 58 -7.64 2.44 -7.20
CA ALA A 58 -8.22 1.11 -7.38
C ALA A 58 -7.14 0.03 -7.48
N ARG A 59 -6.07 0.31 -8.23
CA ARG A 59 -4.97 -0.63 -8.41
C ARG A 59 -4.27 -0.94 -7.10
N ILE A 60 -4.02 0.07 -6.26
CA ILE A 60 -3.35 -0.17 -4.98
C ILE A 60 -4.28 -0.92 -4.02
N SER A 61 -5.57 -0.65 -4.04
CA SER A 61 -6.54 -1.37 -3.22
C SER A 61 -6.58 -2.85 -3.56
N GLU A 62 -6.55 -3.19 -4.84
CA GLU A 62 -6.50 -4.58 -5.31
C GLU A 62 -5.21 -5.28 -4.85
N ARG A 63 -4.08 -4.60 -4.98
CA ARG A 63 -2.79 -5.17 -4.59
C ARG A 63 -2.69 -5.35 -3.08
N MET A 64 -3.21 -4.42 -2.30
CA MET A 64 -3.27 -4.55 -0.84
C MET A 64 -4.11 -5.74 -0.41
N ALA A 65 -5.25 -5.94 -1.04
CA ALA A 65 -6.12 -7.08 -0.75
C ALA A 65 -5.41 -8.40 -1.03
N ALA A 66 -4.74 -8.49 -2.18
CA ALA A 66 -3.99 -9.70 -2.55
C ALA A 66 -2.85 -9.99 -1.56
N MET A 67 -2.09 -8.96 -1.18
CA MET A 67 -1.00 -9.11 -0.22
C MET A 67 -1.51 -9.48 1.17
N ASN A 68 -2.61 -8.88 1.60
CA ASN A 68 -3.21 -9.15 2.89
C ASN A 68 -3.69 -10.61 2.99
N ILE A 69 -4.28 -11.13 1.91
CA ILE A 69 -4.69 -12.54 1.83
C ILE A 69 -3.46 -13.45 1.98
N LYS A 70 -2.39 -13.17 1.27
CA LYS A 70 -1.15 -13.95 1.36
C LYS A 70 -0.58 -13.98 2.78
N ILE A 71 -0.61 -12.84 3.46
CA ILE A 71 -0.12 -12.72 4.83
C ILE A 71 -0.98 -13.55 5.77
N LYS A 72 -2.31 -13.52 5.62
CA LYS A 72 -3.23 -14.30 6.43
C LYS A 72 -3.02 -15.80 6.23
N GLU A 73 -2.81 -16.24 5.00
CA GLU A 73 -2.54 -17.64 4.69
C GLU A 73 -1.26 -18.13 5.38
N LYS A 74 -0.20 -17.31 5.35
CA LYS A 74 1.04 -17.64 6.04
C LYS A 74 0.88 -17.65 7.56
N GLY A 75 0.04 -16.75 8.07
CA GLY A 75 -0.18 -16.64 9.51
C GLY A 75 -0.97 -17.80 10.11
N ASN A 76 -1.65 -18.58 9.29
CA ASN A 76 -2.48 -19.70 9.72
C ASN A 76 -1.76 -21.06 9.65
N GLU A 77 -0.51 -21.05 9.24
CA GLU A 77 0.28 -22.28 9.22
C GLU A 77 0.85 -22.67 10.57
#